data_83a3d2684ccb972003f99779d85d1835
#
_entry.id   83a3d2684ccb972003f99779d85d1835
#
_cell.length_a   1.000
_cell.length_b   1.000
_cell.length_c   1.000
_cell.angle_alpha   90.00
_cell.angle_beta   90.00
_cell.angle_gamma   90.00
#
_symmetry.space_group_name_H-M   'P 1'
#
loop_
_entity.id
_entity.type
_entity.pdbx_description
1 polymer ?
#
loop_
_entity_poly.entity_id
_entity_poly.type
_entity_poly.pdbx_seq_one_letter_code
_entity_poly.pdbx_strand_id
1 'polypeptide(L)'
;MIALMAAFLLSTNATPRELVESCRSMVPKTVEIDGRIILRNRRGIPQAEYAYVLKRLDGKTDLILKDADGKPVDFERQGRILKTDVTWSDLTLDYLWWDDFSFDAEREAESVHGQVCAVVVMRKGDRTVRVWIDRKTGAMMQAEEFSGDRPIRRLWGTRIRKFGERWMANVLEVETVGSGHRTKITVEELK
;
A
#
# COMPACT_ATOMS: atom_id res chain seq x y z
N MET A 1 -26.48 10.07 14.37
CA MET A 1 -25.32 9.81 15.22
C MET A 1 -24.08 9.97 14.34
N ILE A 2 -23.41 11.12 14.42
CA ILE A 2 -22.27 11.49 13.60
C ILE A 2 -21.09 10.67 14.14
N ALA A 3 -20.68 9.62 13.42
CA ALA A 3 -19.42 8.96 13.71
C ALA A 3 -18.30 9.92 13.34
N LEU A 4 -17.81 10.62 14.33
CA LEU A 4 -16.63 11.47 14.30
C LEU A 4 -15.48 10.57 13.79
N MET A 5 -15.00 10.80 12.56
CA MET A 5 -13.61 10.45 12.26
C MET A 5 -12.79 11.19 13.33
N ALA A 6 -12.31 10.47 14.34
CA ALA A 6 -11.22 10.97 15.15
C ALA A 6 -10.01 11.06 14.21
N ALA A 7 -9.94 12.18 13.46
CA ALA A 7 -8.67 12.66 12.99
C ALA A 7 -7.88 12.94 14.27
N PHE A 8 -7.12 11.96 14.73
CA PHE A 8 -6.04 12.21 15.64
C PHE A 8 -5.17 13.23 14.91
N LEU A 9 -5.29 14.51 15.30
CA LEU A 9 -4.30 15.51 14.94
C LEU A 9 -3.03 15.02 15.60
N LEU A 10 -2.23 14.28 14.84
CA LEU A 10 -0.93 13.86 15.30
C LEU A 10 -0.14 15.13 15.61
N SER A 11 0.47 15.16 16.79
CA SER A 11 1.38 16.24 17.18
C SER A 11 2.45 16.40 16.09
N THR A 12 2.88 17.62 15.82
CA THR A 12 4.03 17.89 14.95
C THR A 12 5.28 17.12 15.36
N ASN A 13 5.32 16.63 16.61
CA ASN A 13 6.40 15.86 17.23
C ASN A 13 6.05 14.37 17.43
N ALA A 14 5.13 13.81 16.64
CA ALA A 14 4.76 12.39 16.76
C ALA A 14 6.00 11.49 16.58
N THR A 15 6.14 10.50 17.44
CA THR A 15 7.21 9.49 17.36
C THR A 15 6.99 8.52 16.20
N PRO A 16 8.03 7.78 15.74
CA PRO A 16 7.85 6.73 14.73
C PRO A 16 6.79 5.71 15.10
N ARG A 17 6.71 5.36 16.39
CA ARG A 17 5.72 4.41 16.92
C ARG A 17 4.29 4.92 16.74
N GLU A 18 4.02 6.15 17.15
CA GLU A 18 2.68 6.76 17.01
C GLU A 18 2.24 6.85 15.55
N LEU A 19 3.16 7.20 14.64
CA LEU A 19 2.89 7.25 13.20
C LEU A 19 2.57 5.86 12.63
N VAL A 20 3.39 4.85 12.95
CA VAL A 20 3.17 3.49 12.49
C VAL A 20 1.87 2.91 13.05
N GLU A 21 1.56 3.14 14.33
CA GLU A 21 0.30 2.71 14.95
C GLU A 21 -0.91 3.41 14.32
N SER A 22 -0.79 4.68 13.96
CA SER A 22 -1.83 5.37 13.19
C SER A 22 -2.08 4.70 11.83
N CYS A 23 -1.03 4.40 11.07
CA CYS A 23 -1.16 3.64 9.81
C CYS A 23 -1.82 2.28 10.02
N ARG A 24 -1.37 1.51 11.03
CA ARG A 24 -1.94 0.19 11.38
C ARG A 24 -3.43 0.28 11.68
N SER A 25 -3.86 1.32 12.40
CA SER A 25 -5.26 1.53 12.77
C SER A 25 -6.18 1.78 11.57
N MET A 26 -5.63 2.28 10.46
CA MET A 26 -6.38 2.52 9.23
C MET A 26 -6.57 1.25 8.40
N VAL A 27 -5.75 0.23 8.62
CA VAL A 27 -5.88 -1.05 7.92
C VAL A 27 -6.98 -1.89 8.58
N PRO A 28 -8.08 -2.21 7.88
CA PRO A 28 -9.18 -2.95 8.48
C PRO A 28 -8.75 -4.37 8.87
N LYS A 29 -9.16 -4.80 10.08
CA LYS A 29 -8.91 -6.18 10.56
C LYS A 29 -9.77 -7.20 9.82
N THR A 30 -11.00 -6.80 9.47
CA THR A 30 -11.95 -7.60 8.70
C THR A 30 -12.44 -6.78 7.53
N VAL A 31 -12.29 -7.30 6.31
CA VAL A 31 -12.71 -6.63 5.09
C VAL A 31 -12.70 -7.61 3.92
N GLU A 32 -13.63 -7.43 3.00
CA GLU A 32 -13.58 -8.00 1.65
C GLU A 32 -13.44 -6.84 0.65
N ILE A 33 -12.46 -6.93 -0.24
CA ILE A 33 -12.15 -5.92 -1.25
C ILE A 33 -12.25 -6.56 -2.63
N ASP A 34 -13.12 -6.03 -3.47
CA ASP A 34 -13.20 -6.36 -4.88
C ASP A 34 -12.50 -5.28 -5.69
N GLY A 35 -11.77 -5.67 -6.73
CA GLY A 35 -11.08 -4.72 -7.58
C GLY A 35 -10.33 -5.35 -8.75
N ARG A 36 -9.42 -4.56 -9.33
CA ARG A 36 -8.62 -5.00 -10.49
C ARG A 36 -7.15 -4.68 -10.31
N ILE A 37 -6.33 -5.56 -10.88
CA ILE A 37 -4.88 -5.39 -11.04
C ILE A 37 -4.61 -5.26 -12.54
N ILE A 38 -4.10 -4.11 -12.98
CA ILE A 38 -3.91 -3.78 -14.39
C ILE A 38 -2.44 -3.46 -14.63
N LEU A 39 -1.73 -4.36 -15.31
CA LEU A 39 -0.36 -4.12 -15.77
C LEU A 39 -0.38 -3.21 -16.99
N ARG A 40 0.42 -2.14 -16.98
CA ARG A 40 0.55 -1.19 -18.08
C ARG A 40 2.01 -1.02 -18.48
N ASN A 41 2.23 -0.83 -19.77
CA ASN A 41 3.56 -0.47 -20.29
C ASN A 41 3.87 1.03 -20.03
N ARG A 42 5.06 1.48 -20.45
CA ARG A 42 5.50 2.90 -20.31
C ARG A 42 4.54 3.91 -20.93
N ARG A 43 3.76 3.52 -21.95
CA ARG A 43 2.79 4.39 -22.62
C ARG A 43 1.42 4.37 -21.93
N GLY A 44 1.28 3.65 -20.81
CA GLY A 44 0.02 3.50 -20.09
C GLY A 44 -0.96 2.50 -20.71
N ILE A 45 -0.55 1.76 -21.74
CA ILE A 45 -1.40 0.79 -22.44
C ILE A 45 -1.47 -0.50 -21.60
N PRO A 46 -2.69 -1.00 -21.28
CA PRO A 46 -2.88 -2.25 -20.57
C PRO A 46 -2.23 -3.42 -21.32
N GLN A 47 -1.51 -4.28 -20.60
CA GLN A 47 -0.86 -5.50 -21.09
C GLN A 47 -1.51 -6.75 -20.50
N ALA A 48 -2.00 -6.65 -19.28
CA ALA A 48 -2.75 -7.70 -18.59
C ALA A 48 -3.69 -7.08 -17.57
N GLU A 49 -4.82 -7.73 -17.33
CA GLU A 49 -5.82 -7.32 -16.34
C GLU A 49 -6.35 -8.55 -15.63
N TYR A 50 -6.48 -8.44 -14.30
CA TYR A 50 -7.03 -9.48 -13.44
C TYR A 50 -8.03 -8.84 -12.48
N ALA A 51 -9.21 -9.44 -12.34
CA ALA A 51 -10.10 -9.14 -11.23
C ALA A 51 -9.55 -9.82 -9.97
N TYR A 52 -9.70 -9.17 -8.80
CA TYR A 52 -9.32 -9.78 -7.53
C TYR A 52 -10.40 -9.63 -6.48
N VAL A 53 -10.46 -10.63 -5.59
CA VAL A 53 -11.17 -10.56 -4.32
C VAL A 53 -10.15 -10.80 -3.22
N LEU A 54 -9.91 -9.80 -2.39
CA LEU A 54 -9.05 -9.91 -1.22
C LEU A 54 -9.93 -9.95 0.02
N LYS A 55 -9.80 -11.02 0.81
CA LYS A 55 -10.48 -11.19 2.09
C LYS A 55 -9.48 -11.11 3.22
N ARG A 56 -9.73 -10.27 4.19
CA ARG A 56 -8.99 -10.23 5.44
C ARG A 56 -9.93 -10.54 6.60
N LEU A 57 -9.54 -11.50 7.41
CA LEU A 57 -10.27 -11.88 8.62
C LEU A 57 -9.26 -12.20 9.73
N ASP A 58 -9.32 -11.46 10.83
CA ASP A 58 -8.45 -11.65 12.01
C ASP A 58 -6.96 -11.79 11.68
N GLY A 59 -6.47 -10.92 10.79
CA GLY A 59 -5.06 -10.90 10.37
C GLY A 59 -4.68 -11.94 9.31
N LYS A 60 -5.56 -12.87 8.97
CA LYS A 60 -5.37 -13.77 7.83
C LYS A 60 -5.87 -13.09 6.57
N THR A 61 -5.10 -13.21 5.49
CA THR A 61 -5.46 -12.64 4.19
C THR A 61 -5.49 -13.73 3.14
N ASP A 62 -6.59 -13.80 2.41
CA ASP A 62 -6.76 -14.64 1.23
C ASP A 62 -7.01 -13.77 0.00
N LEU A 63 -6.53 -14.24 -1.14
CA LEU A 63 -6.66 -13.57 -2.44
C LEU A 63 -7.14 -14.58 -3.47
N ILE A 64 -8.16 -14.20 -4.20
CA ILE A 64 -8.64 -14.92 -5.39
C ILE A 64 -8.40 -13.99 -6.57
N LEU A 65 -7.70 -14.49 -7.59
CA LEU A 65 -7.51 -13.80 -8.87
C LEU A 65 -8.34 -14.47 -9.96
N LYS A 66 -8.85 -13.65 -10.87
CA LYS A 66 -9.59 -14.12 -12.05
C LYS A 66 -9.05 -13.42 -13.29
N ASP A 67 -8.94 -14.15 -14.38
CA ASP A 67 -8.60 -13.59 -15.70
C ASP A 67 -9.76 -12.79 -16.33
N ALA A 68 -9.58 -12.34 -17.55
CA ALA A 68 -10.57 -11.59 -18.31
C ALA A 68 -11.87 -12.39 -18.58
N ASP A 69 -11.78 -13.72 -18.61
CA ASP A 69 -12.91 -14.64 -18.79
C ASP A 69 -13.60 -15.00 -17.47
N GLY A 70 -13.11 -14.46 -16.34
CA GLY A 70 -13.62 -14.73 -14.99
C GLY A 70 -13.16 -16.06 -14.40
N LYS A 71 -12.21 -16.76 -15.03
CA LYS A 71 -11.67 -18.03 -14.54
C LYS A 71 -10.64 -17.78 -13.44
N PRO A 72 -10.64 -18.58 -12.35
CA PRO A 72 -9.62 -18.50 -11.33
C PRO A 72 -8.21 -18.69 -11.92
N VAL A 73 -7.26 -17.92 -11.43
CA VAL A 73 -5.83 -17.98 -11.81
C VAL A 73 -5.01 -18.26 -10.57
N ASP A 74 -4.21 -19.33 -10.63
CA ASP A 74 -3.26 -19.65 -9.57
C ASP A 74 -2.08 -18.69 -9.59
N PHE A 75 -1.57 -18.37 -8.41
CA PHE A 75 -0.42 -17.48 -8.24
C PHE A 75 0.43 -17.90 -7.04
N GLU A 76 1.71 -17.53 -7.07
CA GLU A 76 2.61 -17.72 -5.94
C GLU A 76 2.58 -16.47 -5.03
N ARG A 77 2.59 -16.69 -3.71
CA ARG A 77 2.69 -15.60 -2.72
C ARG A 77 4.10 -15.01 -2.62
N GLN A 78 5.10 -15.74 -3.12
CA GLN A 78 6.48 -15.26 -3.16
C GLN A 78 6.76 -14.51 -4.46
N GLY A 79 7.48 -13.39 -4.35
CA GLY A 79 7.82 -12.57 -5.51
C GLY A 79 6.65 -11.76 -6.05
N ARG A 80 6.65 -11.54 -7.34
CA ARG A 80 5.62 -10.76 -8.05
C ARG A 80 4.43 -11.64 -8.39
N ILE A 81 3.24 -11.14 -8.12
CA ILE A 81 1.98 -11.81 -8.45
C ILE A 81 1.83 -11.83 -9.97
N LEU A 82 1.83 -13.02 -10.53
CA LEU A 82 1.84 -13.25 -11.96
C LEU A 82 3.00 -12.49 -12.64
N LYS A 83 2.75 -11.78 -13.72
CA LYS A 83 3.75 -10.93 -14.42
C LYS A 83 3.61 -9.45 -14.07
N THR A 84 2.87 -9.11 -13.02
CA THR A 84 2.63 -7.72 -12.59
C THR A 84 3.79 -7.19 -11.73
N ASP A 85 3.76 -5.90 -11.36
CA ASP A 85 4.70 -5.35 -10.38
C ASP A 85 4.26 -5.59 -8.93
N VAL A 86 3.03 -6.07 -8.72
CA VAL A 86 2.43 -6.28 -7.40
C VAL A 86 3.02 -7.50 -6.73
N THR A 87 3.34 -7.37 -5.44
CA THR A 87 3.70 -8.48 -4.56
C THR A 87 2.63 -8.71 -3.50
N TRP A 88 2.74 -9.81 -2.78
CA TRP A 88 1.92 -10.08 -1.60
C TRP A 88 2.02 -8.96 -0.56
N SER A 89 3.22 -8.42 -0.38
CA SER A 89 3.51 -7.33 0.55
C SER A 89 2.75 -6.04 0.21
N ASP A 90 2.53 -5.75 -1.08
CA ASP A 90 1.76 -4.56 -1.50
C ASP A 90 0.27 -4.67 -1.16
N LEU A 91 -0.28 -5.88 -1.23
CA LEU A 91 -1.70 -6.14 -0.94
C LEU A 91 -1.96 -6.25 0.57
N THR A 92 -1.00 -6.75 1.33
CA THR A 92 -1.15 -6.99 2.76
C THR A 92 -0.60 -5.87 3.62
N LEU A 93 0.34 -5.07 3.07
CA LEU A 93 1.11 -4.04 3.78
C LEU A 93 1.83 -4.62 5.00
N ASP A 94 2.32 -5.87 4.91
CA ASP A 94 2.89 -6.64 6.03
C ASP A 94 4.07 -5.94 6.69
N TYR A 95 4.83 -5.13 5.96
CA TYR A 95 5.92 -4.33 6.50
C TYR A 95 5.47 -3.35 7.60
N LEU A 96 4.22 -2.91 7.61
CA LEU A 96 3.70 -2.04 8.68
C LEU A 96 3.71 -2.76 10.05
N TRP A 97 3.72 -4.10 10.09
CA TRP A 97 3.76 -4.90 11.32
C TRP A 97 5.15 -5.41 11.69
N TRP A 98 6.21 -4.93 11.01
CA TRP A 98 7.57 -5.23 11.46
C TRP A 98 7.90 -4.44 12.73
N ASP A 99 8.74 -5.02 13.60
CA ASP A 99 9.04 -4.44 14.92
C ASP A 99 10.22 -3.47 14.91
N ASP A 100 11.16 -3.63 13.95
CA ASP A 100 12.30 -2.74 13.78
C ASP A 100 11.92 -1.59 12.84
N PHE A 101 11.74 -0.39 13.42
CA PHE A 101 11.47 0.83 12.67
C PHE A 101 11.98 2.08 13.38
N SER A 102 12.38 3.07 12.59
CA SER A 102 12.89 4.37 13.05
C SER A 102 12.58 5.47 12.03
N PHE A 103 12.73 6.74 12.43
CA PHE A 103 12.79 7.79 11.40
C PHE A 103 13.98 7.57 10.47
N ASP A 104 13.83 7.98 9.22
CA ASP A 104 14.94 8.08 8.28
C ASP A 104 15.86 9.23 8.73
N ALA A 105 17.12 8.91 9.02
CA ALA A 105 18.08 9.90 9.53
C ALA A 105 18.46 10.98 8.50
N GLU A 106 18.27 10.68 7.20
CA GLU A 106 18.62 11.59 6.10
C GLU A 106 17.41 12.36 5.57
N ARG A 107 16.18 11.91 5.90
CA ARG A 107 14.93 12.40 5.32
C ARG A 107 13.84 12.58 6.37
N GLU A 108 14.02 13.57 7.22
CA GLU A 108 13.09 13.78 8.35
C GLU A 108 11.66 14.09 7.90
N ALA A 109 11.51 14.87 6.83
CA ALA A 109 10.22 15.20 6.24
C ALA A 109 10.33 15.43 4.73
N GLU A 110 9.41 14.83 3.98
CA GLU A 110 9.28 15.02 2.54
C GLU A 110 7.83 15.31 2.14
N SER A 111 7.64 16.00 1.01
CA SER A 111 6.31 16.25 0.48
C SER A 111 5.92 15.16 -0.52
N VAL A 112 4.78 14.49 -0.28
CA VAL A 112 4.19 13.53 -1.20
C VAL A 112 2.78 14.01 -1.57
N HIS A 113 2.54 14.27 -2.84
CA HIS A 113 1.26 14.81 -3.34
C HIS A 113 0.77 16.05 -2.58
N GLY A 114 1.71 16.94 -2.17
CA GLY A 114 1.41 18.17 -1.45
C GLY A 114 1.15 17.99 0.06
N GLN A 115 1.28 16.78 0.59
CA GLN A 115 1.20 16.50 2.03
C GLN A 115 2.60 16.38 2.62
N VAL A 116 2.81 16.97 3.81
CA VAL A 116 4.06 16.83 4.55
C VAL A 116 4.07 15.51 5.28
N CYS A 117 4.96 14.62 4.85
CA CYS A 117 5.09 13.26 5.38
C CYS A 117 6.34 13.12 6.25
N ALA A 118 6.23 12.38 7.34
CA ALA A 118 7.38 11.81 8.00
C ALA A 118 7.85 10.57 7.24
N VAL A 119 9.15 10.33 7.18
CA VAL A 119 9.71 9.13 6.56
C VAL A 119 10.15 8.16 7.64
N VAL A 120 9.53 6.98 7.65
CA VAL A 120 9.84 5.89 8.59
C VAL A 120 10.47 4.74 7.82
N VAL A 121 11.60 4.25 8.31
CA VAL A 121 12.29 3.08 7.75
C VAL A 121 11.88 1.85 8.54
N MET A 122 11.31 0.88 7.86
CA MET A 122 10.92 -0.43 8.40
C MET A 122 11.95 -1.47 7.97
N ARG A 123 12.41 -2.34 8.89
CA ARG A 123 13.43 -3.36 8.61
C ARG A 123 13.02 -4.73 9.10
N LYS A 124 13.35 -5.75 8.30
CA LYS A 124 13.16 -7.15 8.67
C LYS A 124 14.15 -8.03 7.89
N GLY A 125 15.16 -8.56 8.60
CA GLY A 125 16.25 -9.30 7.96
C GLY A 125 17.01 -8.38 6.99
N ASP A 126 17.11 -8.78 5.75
CA ASP A 126 17.75 -8.04 4.65
C ASP A 126 16.78 -7.06 3.91
N ARG A 127 15.51 -7.07 4.27
CA ARG A 127 14.50 -6.19 3.66
C ARG A 127 14.41 -4.85 4.37
N THR A 128 14.39 -3.79 3.58
CA THR A 128 14.18 -2.41 4.03
C THR A 128 13.06 -1.77 3.22
N VAL A 129 12.09 -1.18 3.91
CA VAL A 129 10.99 -0.43 3.31
C VAL A 129 10.93 0.96 3.95
N ARG A 130 11.01 2.01 3.15
CA ARG A 130 10.70 3.38 3.57
C ARG A 130 9.21 3.64 3.37
N VAL A 131 8.58 4.23 4.39
CA VAL A 131 7.14 4.54 4.38
C VAL A 131 6.98 6.02 4.64
N TRP A 132 6.28 6.72 3.74
CA TRP A 132 5.92 8.13 3.90
C TRP A 132 4.54 8.20 4.55
N ILE A 133 4.49 8.76 5.74
CA ILE A 133 3.28 8.87 6.55
C ILE A 133 2.92 10.35 6.68
N ASP A 134 1.74 10.72 6.21
CA ASP A 134 1.22 12.08 6.36
C ASP A 134 1.13 12.45 7.85
N ARG A 135 1.86 13.50 8.24
CA ARG A 135 1.95 13.96 9.64
C ARG A 135 0.60 14.42 10.19
N LYS A 136 -0.31 14.87 9.34
CA LYS A 136 -1.61 15.38 9.74
C LYS A 136 -2.64 14.29 10.00
N THR A 137 -2.68 13.29 9.12
CA THR A 137 -3.71 12.25 9.16
C THR A 137 -3.20 10.90 9.63
N GLY A 138 -1.87 10.67 9.62
CA GLY A 138 -1.27 9.37 9.87
C GLY A 138 -1.45 8.36 8.72
N ALA A 139 -1.95 8.80 7.57
CA ALA A 139 -2.13 7.93 6.43
C ALA A 139 -0.80 7.64 5.72
N MET A 140 -0.61 6.40 5.29
CA MET A 140 0.48 6.04 4.39
C MET A 140 0.21 6.61 3.00
N MET A 141 1.12 7.43 2.50
CA MET A 141 1.06 8.06 1.19
C MET A 141 1.86 7.30 0.13
N GLN A 142 3.00 6.75 0.52
CA GLN A 142 3.95 6.05 -0.33
C GLN A 142 4.75 5.02 0.47
N ALA A 143 5.19 3.96 -0.19
CA ALA A 143 6.19 3.03 0.32
C ALA A 143 7.21 2.70 -0.77
N GLU A 144 8.48 2.57 -0.40
CA GLU A 144 9.56 2.14 -1.30
C GLU A 144 10.35 1.01 -0.66
N GLU A 145 10.54 -0.09 -1.39
CA GLU A 145 11.41 -1.20 -0.99
C GLU A 145 12.81 -0.99 -1.57
N PHE A 146 13.82 -1.30 -0.77
CA PHE A 146 15.23 -1.09 -1.10
C PHE A 146 16.00 -2.41 -1.13
N SER A 147 17.02 -2.47 -2.00
CA SER A 147 18.09 -3.44 -1.97
C SER A 147 19.40 -2.67 -1.78
N GLY A 148 19.99 -2.74 -0.58
CA GLY A 148 21.01 -1.79 -0.16
C GLY A 148 20.47 -0.35 -0.22
N ASP A 149 21.17 0.54 -0.89
CA ASP A 149 20.78 1.96 -1.01
C ASP A 149 19.91 2.26 -2.24
N ARG A 150 19.57 1.26 -3.04
CA ARG A 150 18.83 1.44 -4.28
C ARG A 150 17.34 1.10 -4.10
N PRO A 151 16.42 2.01 -4.43
CA PRO A 151 15.02 1.67 -4.49
C PRO A 151 14.78 0.68 -5.63
N ILE A 152 14.13 -0.44 -5.32
CA ILE A 152 13.79 -1.49 -6.29
C ILE A 152 12.30 -1.51 -6.63
N ARG A 153 11.46 -0.98 -5.73
CA ARG A 153 10.01 -0.94 -5.91
C ARG A 153 9.42 0.28 -5.23
N ARG A 154 8.31 0.76 -5.77
CA ARG A 154 7.54 1.87 -5.21
C ARG A 154 6.05 1.55 -5.28
N LEU A 155 5.32 1.86 -4.20
CA LEU A 155 3.87 1.84 -4.08
C LEU A 155 3.39 3.22 -3.64
N TRP A 156 2.34 3.76 -4.26
CA TRP A 156 1.71 5.02 -3.83
C TRP A 156 0.22 5.08 -4.17
N GLY A 157 -0.54 5.83 -3.35
CA GLY A 157 -1.95 6.12 -3.61
C GLY A 157 -2.12 7.31 -4.54
N THR A 158 -3.03 7.24 -5.53
CA THR A 158 -3.27 8.33 -6.49
C THR A 158 -4.66 8.93 -6.40
N ARG A 159 -5.64 8.21 -5.93
CA ARG A 159 -7.03 8.68 -5.78
C ARG A 159 -7.57 8.23 -4.44
N ILE A 160 -8.25 9.14 -3.76
CA ILE A 160 -8.90 8.86 -2.49
C ILE A 160 -10.40 8.86 -2.71
N ARG A 161 -11.09 7.85 -2.18
CA ARG A 161 -12.53 7.69 -2.25
C ARG A 161 -13.09 7.29 -0.88
N LYS A 162 -14.33 7.67 -0.62
CA LYS A 162 -15.08 7.22 0.55
C LYS A 162 -15.80 5.90 0.23
N PHE A 163 -15.59 4.90 1.09
CA PHE A 163 -16.28 3.62 1.08
C PHE A 163 -17.00 3.46 2.42
N GLY A 164 -18.33 3.57 2.43
CA GLY A 164 -19.08 3.69 3.67
C GLY A 164 -18.58 4.91 4.48
N GLU A 165 -18.12 4.69 5.68
CA GLU A 165 -17.57 5.74 6.56
C GLU A 165 -16.04 5.91 6.45
N ARG A 166 -15.35 5.15 5.60
CA ARG A 166 -13.89 5.13 5.52
C ARG A 166 -13.38 5.85 4.26
N TRP A 167 -12.36 6.68 4.44
CA TRP A 167 -11.59 7.24 3.35
C TRP A 167 -10.35 6.39 3.11
N MET A 168 -10.13 5.96 1.89
CA MET A 168 -8.94 5.20 1.50
C MET A 168 -8.55 5.46 0.04
N ALA A 169 -7.33 5.13 -0.31
CA ALA A 169 -6.92 5.14 -1.71
C ALA A 169 -7.69 4.06 -2.46
N ASN A 170 -8.49 4.47 -3.47
CA ASN A 170 -9.16 3.54 -4.36
C ASN A 170 -8.34 3.22 -5.61
N VAL A 171 -7.23 3.89 -5.79
CA VAL A 171 -6.23 3.59 -6.82
C VAL A 171 -4.85 3.62 -6.18
N LEU A 172 -4.15 2.50 -6.30
CA LEU A 172 -2.74 2.36 -5.97
C LEU A 172 -1.95 2.11 -7.25
N GLU A 173 -0.77 2.67 -7.32
CA GLU A 173 0.18 2.42 -8.40
C GLU A 173 1.40 1.70 -7.81
N VAL A 174 1.84 0.65 -8.47
CA VAL A 174 3.05 -0.09 -8.12
C VAL A 174 4.00 -0.09 -9.29
N GLU A 175 5.26 0.18 -9.02
CA GLU A 175 6.33 0.21 -10.02
C GLU A 175 7.53 -0.60 -9.54
N THR A 176 8.05 -1.46 -10.41
CA THR A 176 9.40 -2.02 -10.27
C THR A 176 10.37 -1.05 -10.95
N VAL A 177 11.26 -0.45 -10.18
CA VAL A 177 12.17 0.59 -10.68
C VAL A 177 12.99 0.05 -11.86
N GLY A 178 12.95 0.76 -12.96
CA GLY A 178 13.67 0.41 -14.19
C GLY A 178 12.99 -0.64 -15.09
N SER A 179 11.87 -1.25 -14.68
CA SER A 179 11.17 -2.25 -15.50
C SER A 179 10.52 -1.66 -16.77
N GLY A 180 10.15 -0.39 -16.70
CA GLY A 180 9.35 0.26 -17.74
C GLY A 180 7.88 -0.14 -17.74
N HIS A 181 7.43 -0.85 -16.72
CA HIS A 181 6.05 -1.21 -16.46
C HIS A 181 5.55 -0.52 -15.19
N ARG A 182 4.22 -0.42 -15.10
CA ARG A 182 3.54 0.06 -13.91
C ARG A 182 2.24 -0.71 -13.76
N THR A 183 1.98 -1.18 -12.56
CA THR A 183 0.74 -1.88 -12.26
C THR A 183 -0.18 -0.99 -11.44
N LYS A 184 -1.42 -0.86 -11.90
CA LYS A 184 -2.48 -0.16 -11.20
C LYS A 184 -3.35 -1.17 -10.46
N ILE A 185 -3.56 -0.94 -9.17
CA ILE A 185 -4.53 -1.66 -8.35
C ILE A 185 -5.72 -0.73 -8.13
N THR A 186 -6.92 -1.17 -8.45
CA THR A 186 -8.15 -0.42 -8.17
C THR A 186 -8.96 -1.14 -7.10
N VAL A 187 -9.53 -0.39 -6.17
CA VAL A 187 -10.57 -0.86 -5.27
C VAL A 187 -11.92 -0.41 -5.84
N GLU A 188 -12.77 -1.35 -6.20
CA GLU A 188 -14.09 -1.09 -6.77
C GLU A 188 -15.18 -1.16 -5.71
N GLU A 189 -15.12 -2.16 -4.83
CA GLU A 189 -16.06 -2.38 -3.75
C GLU A 189 -15.33 -2.75 -2.45
N LEU A 190 -15.92 -2.36 -1.34
CA LEU A 190 -15.47 -2.68 0.02
C LEU A 190 -16.67 -3.20 0.82
N LYS A 191 -16.54 -4.40 1.39
CA LYS A 191 -17.59 -5.08 2.17
C LYS A 191 -17.12 -5.40 3.58
#